data_1a6b600c4f07b29c7135ebb28f54c39b
#
_entry.id   1a6b600c4f07b29c7135ebb28f54c39b
#
_cell.length_a   1.000
_cell.length_b   1.000
_cell.length_c   1.000
_cell.angle_alpha   90.00
_cell.angle_beta   90.00
_cell.angle_gamma   90.00
#
_symmetry.space_group_name_H-M   'P 1'
#
loop_
_entity.id
_entity.type
_entity.pdbx_description
1 polymer ?
#
loop_
_entity_poly.entity_id
_entity_poly.type
_entity_poly.pdbx_seq_one_letter_code
_entity_poly.pdbx_strand_id
1 'polypeptide(L)'
;SIVFIKMQSKYKWFLFYANFALSFAAVMLTGTRAAIFTFPLMIMVILFLQHRDQKVFLFKGLSGVFILLLACGLIFNKEIERRINSLKADVISYATKNNSQSSVGARFAMVNAGIKGSPDGLNWQSLEQRAEKIKALSADNNIYSGALLFLDVHMHNEIVEALSTKGKIGLLVLIMFYVAIIYYCIREKKYILLVFPASIM
;
A
#
# COMPACT_ATOMS: atom_id res chain seq x y z
N SER A 1 0.08 3.59 18.05
CA SER A 1 1.17 3.16 18.98
C SER A 1 2.19 4.27 19.26
N ILE A 2 2.65 5.00 18.25
CA ILE A 2 3.69 6.05 18.41
C ILE A 2 3.31 7.17 19.38
N VAL A 3 2.01 7.48 19.51
CA VAL A 3 1.50 8.49 20.45
C VAL A 3 1.90 8.16 21.89
N PHE A 4 1.90 6.87 22.26
CA PHE A 4 2.26 6.45 23.63
C PHE A 4 3.72 6.73 23.99
N ILE A 5 4.62 6.83 23.02
CA ILE A 5 6.04 7.15 23.28
C ILE A 5 6.22 8.58 23.78
N LYS A 6 5.33 9.51 23.39
CA LYS A 6 5.35 10.90 23.83
C LYS A 6 4.80 11.11 25.24
N MET A 7 4.13 10.11 25.83
CA MET A 7 3.59 10.21 27.17
C MET A 7 4.71 10.26 28.22
N GLN A 8 4.53 11.08 29.24
CA GLN A 8 5.41 11.15 30.42
C GLN A 8 5.06 10.04 31.43
N SER A 9 4.95 8.79 30.96
CA SER A 9 4.60 7.65 31.79
C SER A 9 5.71 6.61 31.79
N LYS A 10 5.95 5.99 32.96
CA LYS A 10 6.86 4.85 33.08
C LYS A 10 6.42 3.64 32.22
N TYR A 11 5.13 3.56 31.89
CA TYR A 11 4.55 2.49 31.09
C TYR A 11 4.53 2.77 29.58
N LYS A 12 5.11 3.87 29.11
CA LYS A 12 5.04 4.27 27.69
C LYS A 12 5.50 3.21 26.70
N TRP A 13 6.58 2.51 27.01
CA TRP A 13 7.08 1.44 26.14
C TRP A 13 6.17 0.21 26.14
N PHE A 14 5.65 -0.17 27.32
CA PHE A 14 4.68 -1.25 27.42
C PHE A 14 3.43 -0.94 26.59
N LEU A 15 2.85 0.24 26.73
CA LEU A 15 1.67 0.67 25.97
C LEU A 15 1.98 0.72 24.47
N PHE A 16 3.16 1.19 24.08
CA PHE A 16 3.58 1.21 22.68
C PHE A 16 3.63 -0.21 22.10
N TYR A 17 4.33 -1.13 22.74
CA TYR A 17 4.49 -2.50 22.24
C TYR A 17 3.18 -3.29 22.29
N ALA A 18 2.39 -3.15 23.34
CA ALA A 18 1.09 -3.80 23.46
C ALA A 18 0.14 -3.32 22.35
N ASN A 19 0.06 -2.02 22.11
CA ASN A 19 -0.74 -1.47 21.02
C ASN A 19 -0.21 -1.90 19.63
N PHE A 20 1.11 -1.93 19.43
CA PHE A 20 1.70 -2.45 18.19
C PHE A 20 1.32 -3.90 17.97
N ALA A 21 1.50 -4.76 18.97
CA ALA A 21 1.19 -6.19 18.89
C ALA A 21 -0.29 -6.45 18.59
N LEU A 22 -1.21 -5.76 19.30
CA LEU A 22 -2.65 -5.86 19.07
C LEU A 22 -3.04 -5.39 17.66
N SER A 23 -2.51 -4.25 17.23
CA SER A 23 -2.78 -3.72 15.89
C SER A 23 -2.24 -4.65 14.80
N PHE A 24 -1.03 -5.20 14.99
CA PHE A 24 -0.44 -6.13 14.04
C PHE A 24 -1.21 -7.46 13.99
N ALA A 25 -1.63 -7.99 15.14
CA ALA A 25 -2.48 -9.17 15.20
C ALA A 25 -3.83 -8.94 14.47
N ALA A 26 -4.45 -7.78 14.66
CA ALA A 26 -5.65 -7.42 13.93
C ALA A 26 -5.39 -7.38 12.40
N VAL A 27 -4.29 -6.78 11.96
CA VAL A 27 -3.88 -6.78 10.54
C VAL A 27 -3.67 -8.20 10.01
N MET A 28 -3.04 -9.08 10.79
CA MET A 28 -2.88 -10.50 10.41
C MET A 28 -4.22 -11.21 10.22
N LEU A 29 -5.19 -10.94 11.10
CA LEU A 29 -6.53 -11.53 11.04
C LEU A 29 -7.36 -11.02 9.85
N THR A 30 -7.21 -9.75 9.45
CA THR A 30 -7.91 -9.20 8.27
C THR A 30 -7.49 -9.84 6.95
N GLY A 31 -6.32 -10.46 6.94
CA GLY A 31 -5.82 -11.13 5.75
C GLY A 31 -5.28 -10.21 4.65
N THR A 32 -5.22 -8.91 4.88
CA THR A 32 -4.74 -7.93 3.89
C THR A 32 -3.22 -8.03 3.74
N ARG A 33 -2.76 -8.67 2.64
CA ARG A 33 -1.33 -8.96 2.37
C ARG A 33 -0.47 -7.70 2.41
N ALA A 34 -0.92 -6.62 1.78
CA ALA A 34 -0.20 -5.35 1.75
C ALA A 34 -0.01 -4.77 3.17
N ALA A 35 -1.05 -4.77 4.01
CA ALA A 35 -1.01 -4.22 5.35
C ALA A 35 -0.02 -4.95 6.28
N ILE A 36 0.18 -6.26 6.09
CA ILE A 36 1.13 -7.06 6.87
C ILE A 36 2.56 -6.52 6.73
N PHE A 37 2.94 -6.07 5.54
CA PHE A 37 4.28 -5.52 5.28
C PHE A 37 4.34 -4.01 5.49
N THR A 38 3.31 -3.27 5.07
CA THR A 38 3.34 -1.81 5.14
C THR A 38 3.18 -1.28 6.57
N PHE A 39 2.37 -1.91 7.41
CA PHE A 39 2.15 -1.45 8.78
C PHE A 39 3.45 -1.41 9.62
N PRO A 40 4.25 -2.51 9.75
CA PRO A 40 5.49 -2.45 10.52
C PRO A 40 6.53 -1.54 9.88
N LEU A 41 6.62 -1.53 8.53
CA LEU A 41 7.54 -0.63 7.82
C LEU A 41 7.24 0.83 8.14
N MET A 42 5.98 1.23 8.10
CA MET A 42 5.55 2.60 8.44
C MET A 42 5.88 2.97 9.88
N ILE A 43 5.65 2.06 10.84
CA ILE A 43 6.02 2.30 12.24
C ILE A 43 7.52 2.50 12.38
N MET A 44 8.35 1.67 11.71
CA MET A 44 9.81 1.82 11.74
C MET A 44 10.28 3.16 11.13
N VAL A 45 9.73 3.53 9.98
CA VAL A 45 10.05 4.81 9.31
C VAL A 45 9.70 5.99 10.20
N ILE A 46 8.51 6.00 10.81
CA ILE A 46 8.07 7.10 11.68
C ILE A 46 8.94 7.15 12.95
N LEU A 47 9.27 6.01 13.57
CA LEU A 47 10.19 5.96 14.70
C LEU A 47 11.55 6.56 14.34
N PHE A 48 12.09 6.19 13.19
CA PHE A 48 13.35 6.71 12.70
C PHE A 48 13.29 8.23 12.49
N LEU A 49 12.32 8.74 11.74
CA LEU A 49 12.18 10.17 11.46
C LEU A 49 11.94 11.00 12.73
N GLN A 50 11.21 10.46 13.70
CA GLN A 50 10.85 11.17 14.92
C GLN A 50 11.94 11.17 15.97
N HIS A 51 12.77 10.12 16.03
CA HIS A 51 13.75 9.91 17.12
C HIS A 51 15.19 9.72 16.61
N ARG A 52 15.50 10.11 15.36
CA ARG A 52 16.83 9.98 14.76
C ARG A 52 17.95 10.60 15.59
N ASP A 53 17.64 11.68 16.32
CA ASP A 53 18.59 12.39 17.15
C ASP A 53 18.78 11.75 18.55
N GLN A 54 17.92 10.78 18.92
CA GLN A 54 17.92 10.08 20.19
C GLN A 54 18.27 8.59 19.98
N LYS A 55 19.54 8.29 19.71
CA LYS A 55 20.02 6.95 19.31
C LYS A 55 19.54 5.82 20.23
N VAL A 56 19.65 6.01 21.56
CA VAL A 56 19.22 4.99 22.54
C VAL A 56 17.72 4.71 22.46
N PHE A 57 16.95 5.77 22.28
CA PHE A 57 15.49 5.69 22.19
C PHE A 57 15.05 5.02 20.90
N LEU A 58 15.70 5.39 19.79
CA LEU A 58 15.50 4.79 18.49
C LEU A 58 15.83 3.29 18.51
N PHE A 59 16.99 2.93 19.09
CA PHE A 59 17.41 1.54 19.18
C PHE A 59 16.41 0.70 19.99
N LYS A 60 15.96 1.20 21.16
CA LYS A 60 14.91 0.51 21.95
C LYS A 60 13.63 0.32 21.15
N GLY A 61 13.15 1.35 20.46
CA GLY A 61 11.95 1.29 19.65
C GLY A 61 12.04 0.26 18.53
N LEU A 62 13.11 0.34 17.73
CA LEU A 62 13.31 -0.55 16.58
C LEU A 62 13.57 -2.00 17.01
N SER A 63 14.42 -2.25 18.02
CA SER A 63 14.71 -3.60 18.49
C SER A 63 13.47 -4.28 19.07
N GLY A 64 12.64 -3.56 19.84
CA GLY A 64 11.41 -4.13 20.37
C GLY A 64 10.38 -4.45 19.27
N VAL A 65 10.22 -3.58 18.26
CA VAL A 65 9.37 -3.86 17.09
C VAL A 65 9.90 -5.10 16.36
N PHE A 66 11.22 -5.19 16.14
CA PHE A 66 11.84 -6.33 15.48
C PHE A 66 11.62 -7.65 16.22
N ILE A 67 11.81 -7.66 17.55
CA ILE A 67 11.54 -8.83 18.39
C ILE A 67 10.07 -9.26 18.29
N LEU A 68 9.13 -8.30 18.33
CA LEU A 68 7.71 -8.61 18.17
C LEU A 68 7.38 -9.16 16.79
N LEU A 69 8.00 -8.65 15.73
CA LEU A 69 7.83 -9.20 14.38
C LEU A 69 8.37 -10.61 14.26
N LEU A 70 9.52 -10.91 14.88
CA LEU A 70 10.05 -12.27 14.93
C LEU A 70 9.11 -13.21 15.71
N ALA A 71 8.61 -12.79 16.87
CA ALA A 71 7.65 -13.57 17.64
C ALA A 71 6.36 -13.84 16.85
N CYS A 72 5.80 -12.82 16.21
CA CYS A 72 4.64 -12.97 15.33
C CYS A 72 4.95 -13.88 14.13
N GLY A 73 6.13 -13.76 13.54
CA GLY A 73 6.59 -14.63 12.45
C GLY A 73 6.63 -16.11 12.85
N LEU A 74 7.07 -16.40 14.07
CA LEU A 74 7.09 -17.77 14.61
C LEU A 74 5.67 -18.30 14.91
N ILE A 75 4.80 -17.46 15.47
CA ILE A 75 3.41 -17.84 15.80
C ILE A 75 2.58 -18.07 14.54
N PHE A 76 2.72 -17.21 13.55
CA PHE A 76 1.92 -17.20 12.31
C PHE A 76 2.66 -17.78 11.10
N ASN A 77 3.74 -18.56 11.30
CA ASN A 77 4.61 -19.04 10.22
C ASN A 77 3.84 -19.76 9.10
N LYS A 78 2.93 -20.66 9.44
CA LYS A 78 2.11 -21.42 8.48
C LYS A 78 1.21 -20.51 7.65
N GLU A 79 0.62 -19.50 8.27
CA GLU A 79 -0.24 -18.54 7.58
C GLU A 79 0.58 -17.64 6.65
N ILE A 80 1.74 -17.19 7.10
CA ILE A 80 2.67 -16.38 6.29
C ILE A 80 3.17 -17.20 5.08
N GLU A 81 3.59 -18.43 5.31
CA GLU A 81 4.04 -19.34 4.24
C GLU A 81 2.93 -19.58 3.21
N ARG A 82 1.72 -19.89 3.66
CA ARG A 82 0.56 -20.06 2.79
C ARG A 82 0.32 -18.82 1.92
N ARG A 83 0.43 -17.62 2.50
CA ARG A 83 0.23 -16.34 1.78
C ARG A 83 1.34 -16.05 0.78
N ILE A 84 2.60 -16.33 1.14
CA ILE A 84 3.74 -16.16 0.24
C ILE A 84 3.61 -17.13 -0.94
N ASN A 85 3.27 -18.39 -0.68
CA ASN A 85 3.11 -19.38 -1.75
C ASN A 85 1.94 -19.04 -2.67
N SER A 86 0.80 -18.58 -2.12
CA SER A 86 -0.32 -18.08 -2.92
C SER A 86 0.08 -16.86 -3.76
N LEU A 87 0.82 -15.90 -3.19
CA LEU A 87 1.32 -14.74 -3.94
C LEU A 87 2.24 -15.17 -5.10
N LYS A 88 3.19 -16.08 -4.83
CA LYS A 88 4.09 -16.60 -5.86
C LYS A 88 3.31 -17.31 -6.98
N ALA A 89 2.34 -18.15 -6.61
CA ALA A 89 1.51 -18.85 -7.58
C ALA A 89 0.70 -17.87 -8.45
N ASP A 90 0.09 -16.84 -7.85
CA ASP A 90 -0.64 -15.80 -8.56
C ASP A 90 0.25 -15.05 -9.57
N VAL A 91 1.45 -14.63 -9.13
CA VAL A 91 2.41 -13.89 -9.97
C VAL A 91 2.90 -14.76 -11.12
N ILE A 92 3.30 -16.01 -10.84
CA ILE A 92 3.76 -16.95 -11.87
C ILE A 92 2.63 -17.24 -12.87
N SER A 93 1.41 -17.49 -12.37
CA SER A 93 0.24 -17.76 -13.22
C SER A 93 -0.10 -16.57 -14.13
N TYR A 94 0.02 -15.35 -13.64
CA TYR A 94 -0.13 -14.14 -14.45
C TYR A 94 0.97 -14.05 -15.53
N ALA A 95 2.24 -14.22 -15.13
CA ALA A 95 3.39 -14.07 -16.03
C ALA A 95 3.47 -15.15 -17.10
N THR A 96 3.10 -16.43 -16.78
CA THR A 96 3.29 -17.56 -17.69
C THR A 96 2.03 -17.96 -18.45
N LYS A 97 0.85 -17.76 -17.85
CA LYS A 97 -0.44 -18.20 -18.38
C LYS A 97 -1.38 -17.04 -18.72
N ASN A 98 -0.94 -15.79 -18.56
CA ASN A 98 -1.78 -14.60 -18.70
C ASN A 98 -3.06 -14.65 -17.84
N ASN A 99 -3.01 -15.37 -16.70
CA ASN A 99 -4.17 -15.53 -15.83
C ASN A 99 -4.38 -14.26 -14.99
N SER A 100 -5.26 -13.41 -15.48
CA SER A 100 -5.65 -12.16 -14.82
C SER A 100 -6.81 -12.31 -13.82
N GLN A 101 -7.35 -13.54 -13.62
CA GLN A 101 -8.51 -13.77 -12.74
C GLN A 101 -8.13 -13.95 -11.27
N SER A 102 -6.86 -14.16 -10.95
CA SER A 102 -6.40 -14.21 -9.55
C SER A 102 -6.41 -12.83 -8.90
N SER A 103 -6.40 -12.78 -7.56
CA SER A 103 -6.40 -11.50 -6.81
C SER A 103 -5.24 -10.57 -7.20
N VAL A 104 -4.06 -11.12 -7.48
CA VAL A 104 -2.88 -10.36 -7.91
C VAL A 104 -2.94 -10.11 -9.41
N GLY A 105 -3.36 -11.10 -10.21
CA GLY A 105 -3.50 -10.97 -11.65
C GLY A 105 -4.49 -9.88 -12.04
N ALA A 106 -5.64 -9.80 -11.36
CA ALA A 106 -6.62 -8.74 -11.58
C ALA A 106 -6.06 -7.34 -11.31
N ARG A 107 -5.23 -7.17 -10.27
CA ARG A 107 -4.57 -5.88 -9.99
C ARG A 107 -3.56 -5.51 -11.07
N PHE A 108 -2.75 -6.48 -11.55
CA PHE A 108 -1.85 -6.23 -12.68
C PHE A 108 -2.62 -5.92 -13.95
N ALA A 109 -3.73 -6.64 -14.20
CA ALA A 109 -4.60 -6.35 -15.34
C ALA A 109 -5.19 -4.93 -15.27
N MET A 110 -5.68 -4.51 -14.09
CA MET A 110 -6.17 -3.14 -13.88
C MET A 110 -5.09 -2.08 -14.11
N VAL A 111 -3.89 -2.26 -13.55
CA VAL A 111 -2.78 -1.32 -13.75
C VAL A 111 -2.42 -1.22 -15.21
N ASN A 112 -2.21 -2.34 -15.89
CA ASN A 112 -1.85 -2.37 -17.30
C ASN A 112 -2.96 -1.82 -18.21
N ALA A 113 -4.22 -2.20 -17.95
CA ALA A 113 -5.37 -1.69 -18.69
C ALA A 113 -5.61 -0.19 -18.43
N GLY A 114 -5.44 0.27 -17.19
CA GLY A 114 -5.55 1.68 -16.84
C GLY A 114 -4.49 2.56 -17.51
N ILE A 115 -3.25 2.09 -17.57
CA ILE A 115 -2.16 2.80 -18.27
C ILE A 115 -2.42 2.83 -19.78
N LYS A 116 -2.76 1.70 -20.41
CA LYS A 116 -3.01 1.62 -21.85
C LYS A 116 -4.31 2.30 -22.26
N GLY A 117 -5.35 2.24 -21.43
CA GLY A 117 -6.63 2.89 -21.64
C GLY A 117 -6.64 4.37 -21.24
N SER A 118 -5.50 4.94 -20.81
CA SER A 118 -5.42 6.37 -20.46
C SER A 118 -5.73 7.26 -21.67
N PRO A 119 -6.25 8.48 -21.43
CA PRO A 119 -6.53 9.41 -22.53
C PRO A 119 -5.24 9.93 -23.15
N ASP A 120 -5.30 10.21 -24.47
CA ASP A 120 -4.17 10.71 -25.21
C ASP A 120 -3.90 12.20 -24.91
N GLY A 121 -2.63 12.58 -25.01
CA GLY A 121 -2.18 13.95 -24.85
C GLY A 121 -2.44 14.48 -23.43
N LEU A 122 -3.12 15.62 -23.33
CA LEU A 122 -3.49 16.31 -22.09
C LEU A 122 -5.00 16.20 -21.78
N ASN A 123 -5.69 15.31 -22.47
CA ASN A 123 -7.13 15.12 -22.35
C ASN A 123 -7.47 14.37 -21.05
N TRP A 124 -8.73 14.40 -20.70
CA TRP A 124 -9.37 13.59 -19.66
C TRP A 124 -10.49 12.77 -20.27
N GLN A 125 -10.96 11.74 -19.58
CA GLN A 125 -12.06 10.88 -20.02
C GLN A 125 -12.98 10.52 -18.86
N SER A 126 -14.24 10.19 -19.19
CA SER A 126 -15.19 9.70 -18.19
C SER A 126 -14.89 8.25 -17.80
N LEU A 127 -15.54 7.78 -16.73
CA LEU A 127 -15.45 6.37 -16.31
C LEU A 127 -16.00 5.43 -17.40
N GLU A 128 -17.06 5.84 -18.08
CA GLU A 128 -17.68 5.07 -19.17
C GLU A 128 -16.72 4.94 -20.35
N GLN A 129 -16.06 6.03 -20.76
CA GLN A 129 -15.06 6.01 -21.83
C GLN A 129 -13.85 5.13 -21.47
N ARG A 130 -13.40 5.19 -20.21
CA ARG A 130 -12.38 4.27 -19.69
C ARG A 130 -12.84 2.81 -19.77
N ALA A 131 -14.09 2.54 -19.33
CA ALA A 131 -14.66 1.20 -19.35
C ALA A 131 -14.72 0.63 -20.76
N GLU A 132 -15.14 1.42 -21.75
CA GLU A 132 -15.16 1.01 -23.17
C GLU A 132 -13.76 0.67 -23.69
N LYS A 133 -12.76 1.50 -23.39
CA LYS A 133 -11.37 1.22 -23.77
C LYS A 133 -10.84 -0.08 -23.11
N ILE A 134 -11.15 -0.33 -21.84
CA ILE A 134 -10.73 -1.55 -21.15
C ILE A 134 -11.43 -2.78 -21.73
N LYS A 135 -12.72 -2.68 -22.09
CA LYS A 135 -13.44 -3.74 -22.80
C LYS A 135 -12.80 -4.07 -24.15
N ALA A 136 -12.45 -3.05 -24.93
CA ALA A 136 -11.77 -3.23 -26.19
C ALA A 136 -10.38 -3.90 -26.02
N LEU A 137 -9.57 -3.45 -25.07
CA LEU A 137 -8.27 -4.07 -24.74
C LEU A 137 -8.43 -5.52 -24.30
N SER A 138 -9.47 -5.85 -23.54
CA SER A 138 -9.74 -7.21 -23.08
C SER A 138 -10.22 -8.13 -24.18
N ALA A 139 -10.94 -7.61 -25.18
CA ALA A 139 -11.36 -8.37 -26.36
C ALA A 139 -10.16 -8.74 -27.25
N ASP A 140 -9.16 -7.83 -27.33
CA ASP A 140 -7.94 -8.08 -28.08
C ASP A 140 -6.96 -9.00 -27.34
N ASN A 141 -6.85 -8.86 -26.02
CA ASN A 141 -5.90 -9.68 -25.25
C ASN A 141 -6.46 -10.02 -23.85
N ASN A 142 -6.56 -11.32 -23.58
CA ASN A 142 -7.10 -11.85 -22.33
C ASN A 142 -6.33 -11.46 -21.06
N ILE A 143 -5.11 -10.94 -21.18
CA ILE A 143 -4.32 -10.43 -20.03
C ILE A 143 -5.03 -9.28 -19.28
N TYR A 144 -5.94 -8.59 -19.96
CA TYR A 144 -6.73 -7.48 -19.38
C TYR A 144 -8.08 -7.92 -18.82
N SER A 145 -8.49 -9.20 -19.00
CA SER A 145 -9.84 -9.65 -18.63
C SER A 145 -10.14 -9.50 -17.13
N GLY A 146 -9.12 -9.61 -16.27
CA GLY A 146 -9.29 -9.35 -14.84
C GLY A 146 -9.69 -7.91 -14.49
N ALA A 147 -9.41 -6.94 -15.37
CA ALA A 147 -9.83 -5.54 -15.18
C ALA A 147 -11.34 -5.34 -15.43
N LEU A 148 -12.00 -6.24 -16.17
CA LEU A 148 -13.45 -6.16 -16.44
C LEU A 148 -14.29 -6.25 -15.16
N LEU A 149 -13.77 -6.88 -14.10
CA LEU A 149 -14.46 -6.99 -12.82
C LEU A 149 -14.55 -5.65 -12.06
N PHE A 150 -13.83 -4.62 -12.51
CA PHE A 150 -13.63 -3.37 -11.79
C PHE A 150 -13.86 -2.13 -12.66
N LEU A 151 -14.69 -2.24 -13.72
CA LEU A 151 -14.93 -1.14 -14.67
C LEU A 151 -15.56 0.09 -14.02
N ASP A 152 -16.50 -0.13 -13.09
CA ASP A 152 -17.31 0.92 -12.47
C ASP A 152 -16.78 1.33 -11.09
N VAL A 153 -15.61 0.81 -10.70
CA VAL A 153 -15.01 1.08 -9.41
C VAL A 153 -13.59 1.62 -9.57
N HIS A 154 -13.04 2.10 -8.46
CA HIS A 154 -11.67 2.58 -8.37
C HIS A 154 -10.65 1.48 -8.73
N MET A 155 -9.57 1.86 -9.45
CA MET A 155 -8.52 0.96 -9.94
C MET A 155 -7.62 0.37 -8.83
N HIS A 156 -7.97 0.53 -7.56
CA HIS A 156 -7.15 0.13 -6.40
C HIS A 156 -5.71 0.67 -6.42
N ASN A 157 -5.47 1.73 -7.19
CA ASN A 157 -4.23 2.47 -7.26
C ASN A 157 -4.52 3.91 -7.70
N GLU A 158 -4.29 4.87 -6.81
CA GLU A 158 -4.59 6.30 -7.04
C GLU A 158 -3.84 6.88 -8.23
N ILE A 159 -2.61 6.43 -8.47
CA ILE A 159 -1.78 6.89 -9.60
C ILE A 159 -2.42 6.45 -10.92
N VAL A 160 -2.82 5.18 -11.00
CA VAL A 160 -3.46 4.63 -12.18
C VAL A 160 -4.86 5.21 -12.37
N GLU A 161 -5.60 5.44 -11.30
CA GLU A 161 -6.91 6.10 -11.32
C GLU A 161 -6.80 7.52 -11.90
N ALA A 162 -5.87 8.32 -11.37
CA ALA A 162 -5.64 9.68 -11.86
C ALA A 162 -5.20 9.69 -13.33
N LEU A 163 -4.29 8.80 -13.71
CA LEU A 163 -3.81 8.69 -15.09
C LEU A 163 -4.93 8.24 -16.04
N SER A 164 -5.69 7.21 -15.65
CA SER A 164 -6.70 6.59 -16.51
C SER A 164 -7.97 7.42 -16.70
N THR A 165 -8.25 8.38 -15.82
CA THR A 165 -9.42 9.25 -15.91
C THR A 165 -9.05 10.70 -16.23
N LYS A 166 -8.09 11.27 -15.52
CA LYS A 166 -7.71 12.68 -15.59
C LYS A 166 -6.45 12.92 -16.45
N GLY A 167 -5.91 11.85 -17.05
CA GLY A 167 -4.76 11.92 -17.93
C GLY A 167 -3.48 12.38 -17.23
N LYS A 168 -2.53 12.82 -18.04
CA LYS A 168 -1.20 13.26 -17.57
C LYS A 168 -1.27 14.48 -16.64
N ILE A 169 -2.22 15.39 -16.86
CA ILE A 169 -2.42 16.57 -16.00
C ILE A 169 -2.89 16.13 -14.62
N GLY A 170 -3.90 15.27 -14.53
CA GLY A 170 -4.40 14.77 -13.26
C GLY A 170 -3.34 14.00 -12.48
N LEU A 171 -2.54 13.18 -13.17
CA LEU A 171 -1.39 12.50 -12.57
C LEU A 171 -0.37 13.49 -12.00
N LEU A 172 -0.01 14.53 -12.76
CA LEU A 172 0.93 15.57 -12.31
C LEU A 172 0.41 16.28 -11.06
N VAL A 173 -0.86 16.69 -11.06
CA VAL A 173 -1.50 17.35 -9.91
C VAL A 173 -1.48 16.45 -8.68
N LEU A 174 -1.79 15.16 -8.85
CA LEU A 174 -1.75 14.18 -7.76
C LEU A 174 -0.34 14.05 -7.18
N ILE A 175 0.68 13.92 -8.03
CA ILE A 175 2.09 13.84 -7.59
C ILE A 175 2.50 15.13 -6.84
N MET A 176 2.17 16.29 -7.38
CA MET A 176 2.45 17.58 -6.74
C MET A 176 1.78 17.68 -5.36
N PHE A 177 0.55 17.22 -5.24
CA PHE A 177 -0.18 17.17 -3.98
C PHE A 177 0.52 16.30 -2.94
N TYR A 178 0.95 15.09 -3.30
CA TYR A 178 1.69 14.22 -2.38
C TYR A 178 3.05 14.79 -2.00
N VAL A 179 3.78 15.35 -2.96
CA VAL A 179 5.06 16.02 -2.69
C VAL A 179 4.88 17.18 -1.72
N ALA A 180 3.84 18.00 -1.91
CA ALA A 180 3.53 19.11 -1.02
C ALA A 180 3.21 18.64 0.41
N ILE A 181 2.42 17.58 0.58
CA ILE A 181 2.11 17.00 1.89
C ILE A 181 3.39 16.46 2.56
N ILE A 182 4.19 15.68 1.83
CA ILE A 182 5.43 15.11 2.36
C ILE A 182 6.40 16.24 2.77
N TYR A 183 6.58 17.26 1.91
CA TYR A 183 7.41 18.43 2.21
C TYR A 183 6.93 19.15 3.48
N TYR A 184 5.62 19.42 3.59
CA TYR A 184 5.03 20.05 4.78
C TYR A 184 5.26 19.22 6.04
N CYS A 185 5.02 17.90 5.98
CA CYS A 185 5.21 17.00 7.12
C CYS A 185 6.68 16.96 7.60
N ILE A 186 7.62 16.98 6.67
CA ILE A 186 9.05 16.98 6.99
C ILE A 186 9.46 18.33 7.57
N ARG A 187 9.08 19.43 6.93
CA ARG A 187 9.41 20.80 7.36
C ARG A 187 8.88 21.11 8.77
N GLU A 188 7.62 20.76 9.02
CA GLU A 188 6.96 21.00 10.31
C GLU A 188 7.23 19.88 11.34
N LYS A 189 8.08 18.90 11.02
CA LYS A 189 8.39 17.73 11.87
C LYS A 189 7.14 16.94 12.31
N LYS A 190 6.07 16.99 11.51
CA LYS A 190 4.79 16.31 11.76
C LYS A 190 4.78 14.89 11.13
N TYR A 191 5.81 14.11 11.39
CA TYR A 191 6.06 12.82 10.73
C TYR A 191 4.90 11.81 10.87
N ILE A 192 4.08 11.89 11.92
CA ILE A 192 2.90 11.02 12.09
C ILE A 192 1.91 11.20 10.94
N LEU A 193 1.81 12.41 10.37
CA LEU A 193 0.90 12.67 9.26
C LEU A 193 1.32 12.02 7.95
N LEU A 194 2.58 11.54 7.83
CA LEU A 194 3.05 10.77 6.67
C LEU A 194 2.32 9.43 6.50
N VAL A 195 1.64 8.95 7.54
CA VAL A 195 0.79 7.74 7.45
C VAL A 195 -0.34 7.94 6.43
N PHE A 196 -0.93 9.13 6.33
CA PHE A 196 -2.05 9.39 5.44
C PHE A 196 -1.69 9.19 3.95
N PRO A 197 -0.69 9.88 3.37
CA PRO A 197 -0.33 9.65 1.98
C PRO A 197 0.14 8.22 1.71
N ALA A 198 0.83 7.58 2.68
CA ALA A 198 1.30 6.21 2.51
C ALA A 198 0.20 5.14 2.61
N SER A 199 -0.94 5.43 3.23
CA SER A 199 -2.08 4.51 3.33
C SER A 199 -3.00 4.54 2.10
N ILE A 200 -2.91 5.59 1.29
CA ILE A 200 -3.74 5.81 0.11
C ILE A 200 -3.04 5.31 -1.17
N MET A 201 -1.71 5.34 -1.19
CA MET A 201 -0.89 4.79 -2.29
C MET A 201 -0.90 3.25 -2.31
#